data_095eb74c54cd8e1cbad98766238698c3
#
_entry.id   095eb74c54cd8e1cbad98766238698c3
#
_cell.length_a   1.000
_cell.length_b   1.000
_cell.length_c   1.000
_cell.angle_alpha   90.00
_cell.angle_beta   90.00
_cell.angle_gamma   90.00
#
_symmetry.space_group_name_H-M   'P 1'
#
loop_
_entity.id
_entity.type
_entity.pdbx_description
1 polymer ?
#
loop_
_entity_poly.entity_id
_entity_poly.type
_entity_poly.pdbx_seq_one_letter_code
_entity_poly.pdbx_strand_id
1 'polypeptide(L)'
;MPDNLPELRDIHLPDGVSAFPPAYGWWVILATIIALVALIYMISIIRRKSKKLYALHLLQNIYCNNTIASAVEMSGLLRRICIFKYKEAITLSGINWINFLNSKTKKPLADKTAELLLNAPYIPQNSKGFAQSDVIALRQFCKNWIGENL
;
A
#
# COMPACT_ATOMS: atom_id res chain seq x y z
N MET A 1 -74.32 22.14 54.80
CA MET A 1 -72.86 22.42 54.71
C MET A 1 -72.47 22.11 53.29
N PRO A 2 -72.11 23.13 52.49
CA PRO A 2 -71.65 22.85 51.14
C PRO A 2 -70.18 22.46 51.17
N ASP A 3 -69.91 21.25 50.60
CA ASP A 3 -68.56 20.72 50.41
C ASP A 3 -67.88 21.52 49.28
N ASN A 4 -67.15 22.54 49.65
CA ASN A 4 -66.24 23.24 48.77
C ASN A 4 -64.92 22.50 48.72
N LEU A 5 -64.90 21.32 48.12
CA LEU A 5 -63.63 20.67 47.76
C LEU A 5 -63.12 21.33 46.46
N PRO A 6 -61.91 21.85 46.42
CA PRO A 6 -61.35 22.38 45.21
C PRO A 6 -61.22 21.22 44.19
N GLU A 7 -61.77 21.46 42.97
CA GLU A 7 -61.60 20.54 41.86
C GLU A 7 -60.10 20.29 41.63
N LEU A 8 -59.66 19.09 41.87
CA LEU A 8 -58.30 18.65 41.56
C LEU A 8 -58.10 18.73 40.05
N ARG A 9 -57.38 19.72 39.61
CA ARG A 9 -56.90 19.81 38.23
C ARG A 9 -56.08 18.57 37.92
N ASP A 10 -56.55 17.83 36.96
CA ASP A 10 -55.86 16.65 36.43
C ASP A 10 -54.47 17.05 35.90
N ILE A 11 -53.45 16.35 36.34
CA ILE A 11 -52.06 16.60 35.91
C ILE A 11 -51.96 15.99 34.51
N HIS A 12 -51.99 16.86 33.49
CA HIS A 12 -51.65 16.43 32.13
C HIS A 12 -50.18 15.99 32.14
N LEU A 13 -49.96 14.68 32.10
CA LEU A 13 -48.65 14.13 31.76
C LEU A 13 -48.35 14.63 30.33
N PRO A 14 -47.15 15.25 30.13
CA PRO A 14 -46.76 15.63 28.78
C PRO A 14 -46.70 14.37 27.91
N ASP A 15 -47.29 14.47 26.72
CA ASP A 15 -47.27 13.39 25.74
C ASP A 15 -45.81 12.91 25.56
N GLY A 16 -45.60 11.58 25.66
CA GLY A 16 -44.28 10.99 25.58
C GLY A 16 -43.54 11.49 24.34
N VAL A 17 -42.32 11.95 24.54
CA VAL A 17 -41.48 12.45 23.44
C VAL A 17 -41.32 11.35 22.40
N SER A 18 -41.89 11.55 21.21
CA SER A 18 -41.76 10.61 20.11
C SER A 18 -40.28 10.33 19.82
N ALA A 19 -39.88 9.06 19.88
CA ALA A 19 -38.51 8.67 19.56
C ALA A 19 -38.14 8.89 18.08
N PHE A 20 -39.14 9.21 17.25
CA PHE A 20 -39.00 9.44 15.81
C PHE A 20 -39.76 10.73 15.39
N PRO A 21 -39.16 11.66 14.62
CA PRO A 21 -37.80 11.63 14.03
C PRO A 21 -36.70 11.95 15.05
N PRO A 22 -35.49 11.35 14.91
CA PRO A 22 -34.36 11.60 15.79
C PRO A 22 -33.97 13.08 15.76
N ALA A 23 -33.65 13.64 16.92
CA ALA A 23 -33.22 15.04 17.03
C ALA A 23 -32.13 15.37 16.02
N TYR A 24 -32.13 16.56 15.44
CA TYR A 24 -31.19 17.00 14.39
C TYR A 24 -29.72 16.72 14.72
N GLY A 25 -29.36 16.75 16.01
CA GLY A 25 -28.01 16.44 16.49
C GLY A 25 -27.50 15.05 16.11
N TRP A 26 -28.38 14.05 16.05
CA TRP A 26 -27.99 12.70 15.63
C TRP A 26 -27.53 12.61 14.18
N TRP A 27 -28.16 13.38 13.30
CA TRP A 27 -27.76 13.48 11.89
C TRP A 27 -26.40 14.13 11.73
N VAL A 28 -26.07 15.14 12.56
CA VAL A 28 -24.77 15.78 12.56
C VAL A 28 -23.68 14.81 13.04
N ILE A 29 -23.94 14.03 14.09
CA ILE A 29 -23.01 13.01 14.59
C ILE A 29 -22.77 11.95 13.51
N LEU A 30 -23.81 11.43 12.88
CA LEU A 30 -23.70 10.44 11.81
C LEU A 30 -22.90 10.99 10.63
N ALA A 31 -23.18 12.19 10.18
CA ALA A 31 -22.44 12.84 9.10
C ALA A 31 -20.97 13.03 9.44
N THR A 32 -20.65 13.41 10.68
CA THR A 32 -19.27 13.57 11.15
C THR A 32 -18.50 12.24 11.15
N ILE A 33 -19.12 11.15 11.60
CA ILE A 33 -18.52 9.82 11.58
C ILE A 33 -18.23 9.38 10.14
N ILE A 34 -19.18 9.55 9.22
CA ILE A 34 -19.02 9.21 7.81
C ILE A 34 -17.86 10.02 7.20
N ALA A 35 -17.80 11.33 7.48
CA ALA A 35 -16.75 12.21 7.00
C ALA A 35 -15.37 11.79 7.50
N LEU A 36 -15.23 11.41 8.78
CA LEU A 36 -13.98 10.90 9.36
C LEU A 36 -13.53 9.60 8.70
N VAL A 37 -14.44 8.65 8.52
CA VAL A 37 -14.13 7.37 7.83
C VAL A 37 -13.69 7.62 6.39
N ALA A 38 -14.39 8.48 5.66
CA ALA A 38 -14.03 8.85 4.30
C ALA A 38 -12.65 9.52 4.23
N LEU A 39 -12.32 10.41 5.18
CA LEU A 39 -11.02 11.07 5.28
C LEU A 39 -9.89 10.05 5.51
N ILE A 40 -10.05 9.13 6.46
CA ILE A 40 -9.07 8.08 6.75
C ILE A 40 -8.85 7.19 5.52
N TYR A 41 -9.92 6.83 4.83
CA TYR A 41 -9.85 6.02 3.61
C TYR A 41 -9.10 6.76 2.49
N MET A 42 -9.41 8.04 2.28
CA MET A 42 -8.74 8.89 1.29
C MET A 42 -7.23 9.02 1.58
N ILE A 43 -6.85 9.27 2.84
CA ILE A 43 -5.45 9.34 3.25
C ILE A 43 -4.73 8.00 2.98
N SER A 44 -5.39 6.88 3.25
CA SER A 44 -4.83 5.54 3.00
C SER A 44 -4.54 5.30 1.52
N ILE A 45 -5.44 5.71 0.63
CA ILE A 45 -5.25 5.62 -0.83
C ILE A 45 -4.09 6.50 -1.29
N ILE A 46 -4.03 7.74 -0.82
CA ILE A 46 -2.96 8.69 -1.18
C ILE A 46 -1.59 8.14 -0.74
N ARG A 47 -1.50 7.63 0.49
CA ARG A 47 -0.25 7.04 1.01
C ARG A 47 0.21 5.83 0.20
N ARG A 48 -0.69 4.96 -0.25
CA ARG A 48 -0.36 3.82 -1.12
C ARG A 48 0.14 4.27 -2.49
N LYS A 49 -0.58 5.18 -3.14
CA LYS A 49 -0.17 5.73 -4.45
C LYS A 49 1.17 6.46 -4.38
N SER A 50 1.40 7.23 -3.32
CA SER A 50 2.65 7.98 -3.10
C SER A 50 3.87 7.05 -2.99
N LYS A 51 3.78 5.94 -2.25
CA LYS A 51 4.85 4.95 -2.13
C LYS A 51 5.20 4.30 -3.47
N LYS A 52 4.19 3.92 -4.24
CA LYS A 52 4.35 3.36 -5.58
C LYS A 52 5.04 4.33 -6.53
N LEU A 53 4.57 5.58 -6.57
CA LEU A 53 5.15 6.62 -7.42
C LEU A 53 6.61 6.91 -7.05
N TYR A 54 6.91 6.97 -5.75
CA TYR A 54 8.27 7.15 -5.27
C TYR A 54 9.21 6.02 -5.67
N ALA A 55 8.76 4.76 -5.51
CA ALA A 55 9.53 3.59 -5.93
C ALA A 55 9.78 3.56 -7.44
N LEU A 56 8.77 3.92 -8.25
CA LEU A 56 8.90 4.03 -9.71
C LEU A 56 9.83 5.17 -10.11
N HIS A 57 9.78 6.31 -9.41
CA HIS A 57 10.69 7.44 -9.66
C HIS A 57 12.14 7.05 -9.36
N LEU A 58 12.40 6.36 -8.25
CA LEU A 58 13.74 5.84 -7.96
C LEU A 58 14.22 4.88 -9.05
N LEU A 59 13.34 3.99 -9.53
CA LEU A 59 13.70 3.08 -10.64
C LEU A 59 14.00 3.82 -11.94
N GLN A 60 13.30 4.91 -12.23
CA GLN A 60 13.55 5.73 -13.42
C GLN A 60 14.90 6.45 -13.37
N ASN A 61 15.34 6.86 -12.19
CA ASN A 61 16.60 7.57 -12.00
C ASN A 61 17.84 6.66 -12.09
N ILE A 62 17.66 5.33 -12.12
CA ILE A 62 18.76 4.40 -12.35
C ILE A 62 19.17 4.49 -13.82
N TYR A 63 20.37 5.02 -14.06
CA TYR A 63 20.93 5.12 -15.40
C TYR A 63 21.43 3.75 -15.88
N CYS A 64 20.89 3.26 -17.01
CA CYS A 64 21.26 1.96 -17.58
C CYS A 64 22.56 2.01 -18.42
N ASN A 65 23.46 2.95 -18.17
CA ASN A 65 24.72 3.09 -18.92
C ASN A 65 25.72 1.96 -18.60
N ASN A 66 25.73 1.50 -17.36
CA ASN A 66 26.57 0.37 -16.92
C ASN A 66 25.66 -0.80 -16.54
N THR A 67 25.78 -1.91 -17.28
CA THR A 67 24.92 -3.09 -17.14
C THR A 67 24.91 -3.64 -15.73
N ILE A 68 26.08 -3.79 -15.12
CA ILE A 68 26.22 -4.42 -13.80
C ILE A 68 25.86 -3.45 -12.68
N ALA A 69 26.33 -2.20 -12.75
CA ALA A 69 26.02 -1.19 -11.75
C ALA A 69 24.50 -0.95 -11.65
N SER A 70 23.82 -0.84 -12.79
CA SER A 70 22.36 -0.67 -12.82
C SER A 70 21.61 -1.90 -12.28
N ALA A 71 22.10 -3.12 -12.54
CA ALA A 71 21.53 -4.34 -11.98
C ALA A 71 21.67 -4.41 -10.45
N VAL A 72 22.82 -3.99 -9.91
CA VAL A 72 23.07 -3.91 -8.46
C VAL A 72 22.12 -2.89 -7.80
N GLU A 73 21.97 -1.72 -8.40
CA GLU A 73 21.05 -0.70 -7.88
C GLU A 73 19.58 -1.16 -7.91
N MET A 74 19.15 -1.83 -9.00
CA MET A 74 17.81 -2.40 -9.11
C MET A 74 17.58 -3.53 -8.09
N SER A 75 18.59 -4.40 -7.87
CA SER A 75 18.57 -5.45 -6.85
C SER A 75 18.41 -4.85 -5.45
N GLY A 76 19.20 -3.84 -5.13
CA GLY A 76 19.13 -3.11 -3.86
C GLY A 76 17.78 -2.43 -3.64
N LEU A 77 17.22 -1.81 -4.69
CA LEU A 77 15.90 -1.19 -4.64
C LEU A 77 14.80 -2.22 -4.35
N LEU A 78 14.78 -3.34 -5.10
CA LEU A 78 13.82 -4.41 -4.88
C LEU A 78 13.91 -4.96 -3.46
N ARG A 79 15.13 -5.19 -2.97
CA ARG A 79 15.36 -5.71 -1.62
C ARG A 79 14.84 -4.77 -0.54
N ARG A 80 15.07 -3.46 -0.67
CA ARG A 80 14.53 -2.44 0.25
C ARG A 80 13.00 -2.44 0.26
N ILE A 81 12.37 -2.52 -0.90
CA ILE A 81 10.90 -2.55 -1.02
C ILE A 81 10.34 -3.83 -0.39
N CYS A 82 10.97 -4.99 -0.67
CA CYS A 82 10.54 -6.27 -0.11
C CYS A 82 10.64 -6.30 1.42
N ILE A 83 11.76 -5.86 1.99
CA ILE A 83 11.96 -5.78 3.45
C ILE A 83 10.90 -4.86 4.08
N PHE A 84 10.61 -3.75 3.43
CA PHE A 84 9.59 -2.81 3.93
C PHE A 84 8.18 -3.42 3.95
N LYS A 85 7.85 -4.23 2.95
CA LYS A 85 6.51 -4.79 2.80
C LYS A 85 6.35 -6.18 3.42
N TYR A 86 7.38 -7.03 3.30
CA TYR A 86 7.38 -8.43 3.70
C TYR A 86 8.54 -8.71 4.65
N LYS A 87 8.24 -8.88 5.93
CA LYS A 87 9.25 -9.18 6.96
C LYS A 87 10.00 -10.49 6.68
N GLU A 88 9.33 -11.45 6.04
CA GLU A 88 9.88 -12.74 5.65
C GLU A 88 11.02 -12.61 4.62
N ALA A 89 11.04 -11.54 3.85
CA ALA A 89 12.04 -11.29 2.82
C ALA A 89 13.44 -10.98 3.38
N ILE A 90 13.57 -10.69 4.67
CA ILE A 90 14.84 -10.32 5.31
C ILE A 90 15.84 -11.47 5.27
N THR A 91 15.38 -12.69 5.53
CA THR A 91 16.22 -13.90 5.65
C THR A 91 16.46 -14.61 4.32
N LEU A 92 15.72 -14.23 3.26
CA LEU A 92 15.80 -14.90 1.98
C LEU A 92 17.04 -14.44 1.19
N SER A 93 17.79 -15.39 0.64
CA SER A 93 18.97 -15.17 -0.22
C SER A 93 19.02 -16.18 -1.36
N GLY A 94 19.82 -15.90 -2.38
CA GLY A 94 20.03 -16.80 -3.51
C GLY A 94 18.73 -17.15 -4.26
N ILE A 95 18.58 -18.42 -4.60
CA ILE A 95 17.43 -18.95 -5.35
C ILE A 95 16.11 -18.75 -4.59
N ASN A 96 16.12 -18.86 -3.26
CA ASN A 96 14.94 -18.66 -2.45
C ASN A 96 14.39 -17.22 -2.58
N TRP A 97 15.27 -16.25 -2.76
CA TRP A 97 14.91 -14.86 -3.04
C TRP A 97 14.20 -14.71 -4.39
N ILE A 98 14.74 -15.36 -5.45
CA ILE A 98 14.10 -15.34 -6.78
C ILE A 98 12.72 -16.01 -6.74
N ASN A 99 12.62 -17.18 -6.11
CA ASN A 99 11.35 -17.89 -5.95
C ASN A 99 10.31 -17.04 -5.20
N PHE A 100 10.75 -16.31 -4.18
CA PHE A 100 9.88 -15.38 -3.46
C PHE A 100 9.41 -14.23 -4.37
N LEU A 101 10.30 -13.62 -5.15
CA LEU A 101 9.92 -12.57 -6.10
C LEU A 101 8.92 -13.08 -7.13
N ASN A 102 9.17 -14.27 -7.68
CA ASN A 102 8.28 -14.90 -8.67
C ASN A 102 6.92 -15.28 -8.09
N SER A 103 6.85 -15.69 -6.83
CA SER A 103 5.58 -15.99 -6.17
C SER A 103 4.67 -14.77 -5.96
N LYS A 104 5.24 -13.56 -6.00
CA LYS A 104 4.51 -12.30 -5.78
C LYS A 104 4.24 -11.52 -7.06
N THR A 105 4.47 -12.11 -8.23
CA THR A 105 4.22 -11.47 -9.52
C THR A 105 3.53 -12.42 -10.49
N LYS A 106 2.76 -11.86 -11.42
CA LYS A 106 2.10 -12.62 -12.48
C LYS A 106 3.05 -13.03 -13.59
N LYS A 107 4.16 -12.30 -13.77
CA LYS A 107 5.16 -12.56 -14.80
C LYS A 107 6.48 -12.94 -14.10
N PRO A 108 6.85 -14.23 -14.13
CA PRO A 108 8.09 -14.68 -13.51
C PRO A 108 9.31 -14.07 -14.22
N LEU A 109 10.39 -13.98 -13.48
CA LEU A 109 11.68 -13.52 -13.97
C LEU A 109 12.29 -14.59 -14.89
N ALA A 110 12.78 -14.21 -16.07
CA ALA A 110 13.49 -15.11 -16.95
C ALA A 110 14.82 -15.57 -16.35
N ASP A 111 15.26 -16.81 -16.65
CA ASP A 111 16.44 -17.44 -16.03
C ASP A 111 17.70 -16.58 -16.12
N LYS A 112 18.01 -16.03 -17.30
CA LYS A 112 19.17 -15.14 -17.50
C LYS A 112 19.07 -13.86 -16.67
N THR A 113 17.88 -13.31 -16.56
CA THR A 113 17.64 -12.07 -15.77
C THR A 113 17.68 -12.36 -14.27
N ALA A 114 17.28 -13.57 -13.87
CA ALA A 114 17.39 -14.03 -12.49
C ALA A 114 18.88 -14.22 -12.10
N GLU A 115 19.67 -14.80 -13.00
CA GLU A 115 21.12 -14.96 -12.83
C GLU A 115 21.81 -13.60 -12.72
N LEU A 116 21.45 -12.63 -13.58
CA LEU A 116 21.94 -11.27 -13.48
C LEU A 116 21.61 -10.65 -12.10
N LEU A 117 20.37 -10.79 -11.63
CA LEU A 117 19.94 -10.24 -10.36
C LEU A 117 20.69 -10.84 -9.15
N LEU A 118 21.02 -12.13 -9.21
CA LEU A 118 21.75 -12.83 -8.16
C LEU A 118 23.23 -12.51 -8.15
N ASN A 119 23.84 -12.50 -9.33
CA ASN A 119 25.28 -12.44 -9.48
C ASN A 119 25.80 -11.00 -9.59
N ALA A 120 24.96 -10.04 -9.99
CA ALA A 120 25.39 -8.65 -10.17
C ALA A 120 26.21 -8.06 -9.01
N PRO A 121 25.90 -8.29 -7.72
CA PRO A 121 26.70 -7.78 -6.61
C PRO A 121 28.11 -8.36 -6.50
N TYR A 122 28.37 -9.52 -7.13
CA TYR A 122 29.61 -10.28 -7.01
C TYR A 122 30.48 -10.21 -8.26
N ILE A 123 29.96 -9.65 -9.35
CA ILE A 123 30.68 -9.57 -10.63
C ILE A 123 31.36 -8.19 -10.76
N PRO A 124 32.61 -8.15 -11.24
CA PRO A 124 33.29 -6.89 -11.52
C PRO A 124 32.54 -6.05 -12.56
N GLN A 125 32.50 -4.73 -12.34
CA GLN A 125 31.72 -3.80 -13.19
C GLN A 125 32.10 -3.79 -14.68
N ASN A 126 33.28 -4.29 -15.02
CA ASN A 126 33.81 -4.34 -16.38
C ASN A 126 33.62 -5.70 -17.08
N SER A 127 32.94 -6.67 -16.45
CA SER A 127 32.71 -7.96 -17.09
C SER A 127 31.64 -7.87 -18.19
N LYS A 128 31.92 -8.49 -19.34
CA LYS A 128 31.06 -8.47 -20.54
C LYS A 128 30.00 -9.59 -20.55
N GLY A 129 29.69 -10.20 -19.40
CA GLY A 129 28.87 -11.40 -19.33
C GLY A 129 27.39 -11.22 -19.60
N PHE A 130 26.86 -10.01 -19.50
CA PHE A 130 25.45 -9.72 -19.66
C PHE A 130 25.18 -8.64 -20.70
N ALA A 131 24.12 -8.83 -21.49
CA ALA A 131 23.73 -7.89 -22.53
C ALA A 131 22.88 -6.74 -21.96
N GLN A 132 22.88 -5.61 -22.66
CA GLN A 132 22.04 -4.46 -22.33
C GLN A 132 20.54 -4.84 -22.33
N SER A 133 20.15 -5.81 -23.17
CA SER A 133 18.79 -6.36 -23.22
C SER A 133 18.34 -6.96 -21.89
N ASP A 134 19.28 -7.61 -21.17
CA ASP A 134 18.98 -8.28 -19.90
C ASP A 134 18.69 -7.26 -18.77
N VAL A 135 19.40 -6.13 -18.82
CA VAL A 135 19.14 -4.99 -17.90
C VAL A 135 17.79 -4.35 -18.18
N ILE A 136 17.43 -4.19 -19.45
CA ILE A 136 16.13 -3.65 -19.83
C ILE A 136 15.02 -4.59 -19.39
N ALA A 137 15.19 -5.91 -19.57
CA ALA A 137 14.26 -6.92 -19.09
C ALA A 137 14.13 -6.90 -17.55
N LEU A 138 15.24 -6.77 -16.82
CA LEU A 138 15.24 -6.61 -15.37
C LEU A 138 14.50 -5.35 -14.92
N ARG A 139 14.73 -4.23 -15.59
CA ARG A 139 14.03 -2.98 -15.30
C ARG A 139 12.51 -3.12 -15.52
N GLN A 140 12.11 -3.77 -16.59
CA GLN A 140 10.69 -4.02 -16.87
C GLN A 140 10.06 -4.93 -15.81
N PHE A 141 10.79 -5.95 -15.38
CA PHE A 141 10.37 -6.80 -14.27
C PHE A 141 10.18 -5.98 -12.99
N CYS A 142 11.18 -5.17 -12.60
CA CYS A 142 11.09 -4.30 -11.42
C CYS A 142 9.87 -3.38 -11.48
N LYS A 143 9.62 -2.77 -12.65
CA LYS A 143 8.46 -1.90 -12.87
C LYS A 143 7.14 -2.64 -12.68
N ASN A 144 7.01 -3.83 -13.25
CA ASN A 144 5.81 -4.66 -13.14
C ASN A 144 5.62 -5.12 -11.69
N TRP A 145 6.69 -5.61 -11.06
CA TRP A 145 6.67 -6.08 -9.68
C TRP A 145 6.25 -4.98 -8.69
N ILE A 146 6.82 -3.78 -8.82
CA ILE A 146 6.45 -2.59 -8.02
C ILE A 146 4.98 -2.23 -8.29
N GLY A 147 4.56 -2.31 -9.55
CA GLY A 147 3.19 -2.03 -9.99
C GLY A 147 2.14 -2.94 -9.36
N GLU A 148 2.47 -4.23 -9.18
CA GLU A 148 1.58 -5.25 -8.62
C GLU A 148 1.60 -5.28 -7.08
N ASN A 149 2.72 -4.90 -6.48
CA ASN A 149 2.94 -5.09 -5.05
C ASN A 149 2.81 -3.80 -4.21
N LEU A 150 2.90 -2.61 -4.76
CA LEU A 150 2.70 -1.33 -4.09
C LEU A 150 1.48 -0.57 -4.63
#